data_ff8fb42274893b1b97dc376a4fe19798
#
_entry.id   ff8fb42274893b1b97dc376a4fe19798
#
_cell.length_a   1.000
_cell.length_b   1.000
_cell.length_c   1.000
_cell.angle_alpha   90.00
_cell.angle_beta   90.00
_cell.angle_gamma   90.00
#
_symmetry.space_group_name_H-M   'P 1'
#
loop_
_entity.id
_entity.type
_entity.pdbx_description
1 polymer ?
#
loop_
_entity_poly.entity_id
_entity_poly.type
_entity_poly.pdbx_seq_one_letter_code
_entity_poly.pdbx_strand_id
1 'polypeptide(L)'
;MRGQELTNFASRLPGLPQEAPENWISPQPGLRSGAGWLASVTPEVVDEFLGGLSNEALLALPWVFEFWALPHQLPPEGAWKSWVILGGRGAGKTRAGAEWVRAQVEGPRPADPGRARRVALVGETFDQVREVMVFGESGILACSPPDRRPQWEATRRRLVWPNGAVAQAFSAQEPDSLRGPQFDAAWVDELAKWDRGEETWDQLQFALRLGDNPQQVVTTTPKNVPVLKAVLRNPSNVVTHAPTDANRAYLAASFLEEVQARYGGTRLGRQELEGVLVEDAEGALWTTAMLERGRVAQLPKLDRVVVAVDPPVTGHGGSDECGIVVVGAVTQGPVQDWRAYVLEDASVQGASPDGWARAALAAMARHGAERLV
;
A
#
# COMPACT_ATOMS: atom_id res chain seq x y z
N MET A 1 22.25 4.62 -24.43
CA MET A 1 21.92 3.20 -24.18
C MET A 1 21.39 2.91 -22.77
N ARG A 2 20.90 3.89 -21.98
CA ARG A 2 20.38 3.64 -20.60
C ARG A 2 18.85 3.66 -20.48
N GLY A 3 18.11 4.00 -21.52
CA GLY A 3 16.65 4.08 -21.49
C GLY A 3 15.91 2.78 -21.88
N GLN A 4 16.54 1.88 -22.62
CA GLN A 4 15.91 0.65 -23.12
C GLN A 4 15.92 -0.52 -22.12
N GLU A 5 16.77 -0.51 -21.09
CA GLU A 5 16.80 -1.57 -20.07
C GLU A 5 15.74 -1.36 -18.97
N LEU A 6 15.30 -0.12 -18.75
CA LEU A 6 14.26 0.20 -17.76
C LEU A 6 12.85 -0.17 -18.24
N THR A 7 12.60 -0.10 -19.54
CA THR A 7 11.32 -0.50 -20.16
C THR A 7 11.07 -2.02 -20.07
N ASN A 8 12.13 -2.84 -20.04
CA ASN A 8 12.02 -4.30 -20.01
C ASN A 8 11.69 -4.89 -18.63
N PHE A 9 11.80 -4.13 -17.54
CA PHE A 9 11.45 -4.63 -16.19
C PHE A 9 9.97 -4.37 -15.86
N ALA A 10 9.44 -3.23 -16.26
CA ALA A 10 8.01 -2.91 -16.07
C ALA A 10 7.09 -3.88 -16.84
N SER A 11 7.52 -4.38 -18.00
CA SER A 11 6.76 -5.34 -18.82
C SER A 11 6.72 -6.77 -18.26
N ARG A 12 7.45 -7.07 -17.18
CA ARG A 12 7.52 -8.40 -16.56
C ARG A 12 6.69 -8.55 -15.29
N LEU A 13 6.04 -7.49 -14.83
CA LEU A 13 5.13 -7.55 -13.67
C LEU A 13 3.70 -7.83 -14.17
N PRO A 14 3.13 -9.01 -13.92
CA PRO A 14 1.75 -9.31 -14.32
C PRO A 14 0.79 -8.38 -13.59
N GLY A 15 -0.06 -7.68 -14.34
CA GLY A 15 -1.09 -6.78 -13.80
C GLY A 15 -0.75 -5.28 -13.80
N LEU A 16 0.44 -4.89 -14.27
CA LEU A 16 0.67 -3.51 -14.69
C LEU A 16 0.11 -3.30 -16.10
N PRO A 17 -0.36 -2.06 -16.48
CA PRO A 17 -0.61 -1.72 -17.86
C PRO A 17 0.58 -2.16 -18.71
N GLN A 18 0.36 -2.65 -19.93
CA GLN A 18 1.44 -3.14 -20.81
C GLN A 18 2.54 -2.08 -21.07
N GLU A 19 2.23 -0.82 -20.78
CA GLU A 19 3.18 0.28 -20.71
C GLU A 19 2.98 0.99 -19.36
N ALA A 20 3.97 0.88 -18.45
CA ALA A 20 3.97 1.68 -17.24
C ALA A 20 4.01 3.16 -17.64
N PRO A 21 3.15 4.04 -17.04
CA PRO A 21 3.20 5.47 -17.29
C PRO A 21 4.63 6.02 -17.10
N GLU A 22 5.03 7.01 -17.90
CA GLU A 22 6.38 7.62 -17.83
C GLU A 22 6.75 8.18 -16.44
N ASN A 23 5.74 8.46 -15.60
CA ASN A 23 5.91 8.95 -14.25
C ASN A 23 6.14 7.85 -13.19
N TRP A 24 6.23 6.58 -13.59
CA TRP A 24 6.56 5.49 -12.68
C TRP A 24 8.06 5.28 -12.59
N ILE A 25 8.60 5.38 -11.37
CA ILE A 25 10.00 5.17 -11.08
C ILE A 25 10.14 3.80 -10.41
N SER A 26 10.67 2.84 -11.18
CA SER A 26 11.02 1.53 -10.62
C SER A 26 12.30 1.65 -9.79
N PRO A 27 12.40 0.99 -8.59
CA PRO A 27 13.65 0.92 -7.85
C PRO A 27 14.75 0.34 -8.74
N GLN A 28 15.90 0.98 -8.80
CA GLN A 28 17.04 0.44 -9.55
C GLN A 28 17.48 -0.89 -8.92
N PRO A 29 17.57 -2.00 -9.68
CA PRO A 29 18.12 -3.24 -9.15
C PRO A 29 19.55 -3.01 -8.70
N GLY A 30 19.84 -3.29 -7.42
CA GLY A 30 21.19 -3.18 -6.86
C GLY A 30 21.48 -1.94 -6.03
N LEU A 31 20.62 -0.92 -5.98
CA LEU A 31 20.78 0.16 -5.00
C LEU A 31 20.41 -0.36 -3.61
N ARG A 32 21.41 -0.51 -2.75
CA ARG A 32 21.23 -0.83 -1.33
C ARG A 32 21.23 0.47 -0.54
N SER A 33 20.48 0.50 0.58
CA SER A 33 20.67 1.56 1.58
C SER A 33 22.08 1.53 2.12
N GLY A 34 22.56 2.63 2.70
CA GLY A 34 23.86 2.64 3.41
C GLY A 34 23.94 1.52 4.45
N ALA A 35 22.85 1.32 5.21
CA ALA A 35 22.74 0.22 6.18
C ALA A 35 22.79 -1.16 5.49
N GLY A 36 22.11 -1.34 4.35
CA GLY A 36 22.16 -2.58 3.57
C GLY A 36 23.53 -2.87 2.99
N TRP A 37 24.28 -1.83 2.64
CA TRP A 37 25.69 -1.95 2.25
C TRP A 37 26.54 -2.40 3.43
N LEU A 38 26.45 -1.74 4.60
CA LEU A 38 27.19 -2.15 5.80
C LEU A 38 26.89 -3.60 6.21
N ALA A 39 25.64 -4.04 6.11
CA ALA A 39 25.25 -5.43 6.40
C ALA A 39 25.83 -6.46 5.41
N SER A 40 26.39 -6.02 4.28
CA SER A 40 26.95 -6.90 3.22
C SER A 40 28.48 -6.94 3.18
N VAL A 41 29.13 -6.10 3.95
CA VAL A 41 30.61 -6.04 4.03
C VAL A 41 31.14 -6.79 5.26
N THR A 42 32.46 -6.97 5.33
CA THR A 42 33.06 -7.67 6.48
C THR A 42 33.07 -6.81 7.75
N PRO A 43 33.13 -7.42 8.95
CA PRO A 43 33.18 -6.68 10.22
C PRO A 43 34.31 -5.62 10.27
N GLU A 44 35.45 -5.89 9.66
CA GLU A 44 36.59 -4.96 9.64
C GLU A 44 36.25 -3.67 8.88
N VAL A 45 35.48 -3.78 7.75
CA VAL A 45 35.02 -2.62 6.97
C VAL A 45 33.95 -1.85 7.76
N VAL A 46 33.10 -2.54 8.51
CA VAL A 46 32.12 -1.90 9.41
C VAL A 46 32.82 -1.11 10.49
N ASP A 47 33.86 -1.70 11.14
CA ASP A 47 34.63 -1.06 12.20
C ASP A 47 35.40 0.14 11.66
N GLU A 48 35.98 0.04 10.45
CA GLU A 48 36.67 1.16 9.79
C GLU A 48 35.70 2.31 9.50
N PHE A 49 34.51 2.00 8.93
CA PHE A 49 33.48 3.00 8.66
C PHE A 49 33.02 3.70 9.94
N LEU A 50 32.64 2.93 10.96
CA LEU A 50 32.15 3.49 12.23
C LEU A 50 33.27 4.25 12.98
N GLY A 51 34.51 3.74 12.95
CA GLY A 51 35.67 4.38 13.56
C GLY A 51 36.09 5.68 12.86
N GLY A 52 35.75 5.86 11.60
CA GLY A 52 35.94 7.09 10.83
C GLY A 52 34.93 8.20 11.12
N LEU A 53 33.82 7.89 11.84
CA LEU A 53 32.79 8.88 12.20
C LEU A 53 33.13 9.60 13.52
N SER A 54 32.79 10.89 13.61
CA SER A 54 32.85 11.59 14.90
C SER A 54 31.77 11.09 15.85
N ASN A 55 31.90 11.36 17.15
CA ASN A 55 30.89 11.00 18.16
C ASN A 55 29.54 11.62 17.83
N GLU A 56 29.51 12.87 17.34
CA GLU A 56 28.27 13.55 16.92
C GLU A 56 27.64 12.87 15.71
N ALA A 57 28.43 12.43 14.73
CA ALA A 57 27.96 11.71 13.56
C ALA A 57 27.40 10.32 13.95
N LEU A 58 28.03 9.62 14.86
CA LEU A 58 27.53 8.34 15.39
C LEU A 58 26.19 8.51 16.10
N LEU A 59 26.04 9.56 16.93
CA LEU A 59 24.78 9.88 17.61
C LEU A 59 23.68 10.32 16.63
N ALA A 60 24.04 10.96 15.53
CA ALA A 60 23.09 11.40 14.50
C ALA A 60 22.68 10.27 13.54
N LEU A 61 23.55 9.28 13.29
CA LEU A 61 23.35 8.23 12.29
C LEU A 61 21.99 7.51 12.38
N PRO A 62 21.45 7.15 13.56
CA PRO A 62 20.11 6.54 13.67
C PRO A 62 18.97 7.40 13.11
N TRP A 63 19.17 8.72 12.99
CA TRP A 63 18.18 9.71 12.56
C TRP A 63 18.39 10.20 11.13
N VAL A 64 19.45 9.76 10.45
CA VAL A 64 19.72 10.05 9.04
C VAL A 64 18.97 9.03 8.20
N PHE A 65 17.74 9.37 7.84
CA PHE A 65 16.84 8.44 7.16
C PHE A 65 17.40 7.93 5.82
N GLU A 66 18.09 8.78 5.06
CA GLU A 66 18.69 8.44 3.77
C GLU A 66 19.69 7.28 3.88
N PHE A 67 20.35 7.13 5.04
CA PHE A 67 21.25 6.02 5.30
C PHE A 67 20.51 4.68 5.48
N TRP A 68 19.32 4.72 6.06
CA TRP A 68 18.51 3.54 6.38
C TRP A 68 17.46 3.21 5.31
N ALA A 69 17.06 4.21 4.54
CA ALA A 69 15.93 4.13 3.61
C ALA A 69 16.18 3.12 2.48
N LEU A 70 15.15 2.40 2.14
CA LEU A 70 15.10 1.63 0.91
C LEU A 70 14.86 2.59 -0.27
N PRO A 71 15.29 2.25 -1.50
CA PRO A 71 15.20 3.16 -2.66
C PRO A 71 13.79 3.73 -2.90
N HIS A 72 12.75 2.93 -2.70
CA HIS A 72 11.36 3.36 -2.88
C HIS A 72 10.84 4.30 -1.77
N GLN A 73 11.56 4.44 -0.68
CA GLN A 73 11.21 5.29 0.46
C GLN A 73 11.82 6.70 0.35
N LEU A 74 12.65 6.92 -0.65
CA LEU A 74 13.27 8.24 -0.91
C LEU A 74 12.48 8.98 -1.97
N PRO A 75 12.29 10.32 -1.82
CA PRO A 75 11.60 11.11 -2.82
C PRO A 75 12.38 11.10 -4.14
N PRO A 76 11.69 10.90 -5.28
CA PRO A 76 12.31 10.97 -6.59
C PRO A 76 12.89 12.35 -6.89
N GLU A 77 13.93 12.38 -7.71
CA GLU A 77 14.48 13.62 -8.24
C GLU A 77 13.52 14.29 -9.24
N GLY A 78 13.69 15.61 -9.45
CA GLY A 78 12.93 16.37 -10.43
C GLY A 78 11.73 17.12 -9.82
N ALA A 79 10.90 17.65 -10.71
CA ALA A 79 9.72 18.44 -10.34
C ALA A 79 8.48 17.54 -10.34
N TRP A 80 7.79 17.47 -9.22
CA TRP A 80 6.53 16.73 -9.07
C TRP A 80 5.62 17.43 -8.05
N LYS A 81 4.31 17.16 -8.12
CA LYS A 81 3.33 17.66 -7.15
C LYS A 81 2.99 16.62 -6.08
N SER A 82 2.75 15.38 -6.49
CA SER A 82 2.49 14.30 -5.55
C SER A 82 3.50 13.17 -5.77
N TRP A 83 4.04 12.67 -4.69
CA TRP A 83 4.82 11.46 -4.68
C TRP A 83 3.98 10.33 -4.10
N VAL A 84 3.65 9.33 -4.90
CA VAL A 84 2.86 8.17 -4.49
C VAL A 84 3.80 7.01 -4.17
N ILE A 85 3.80 6.57 -2.92
CA ILE A 85 4.49 5.37 -2.48
C ILE A 85 3.47 4.23 -2.49
N LEU A 86 3.47 3.48 -3.58
CA LEU A 86 2.58 2.35 -3.78
C LEU A 86 3.28 1.07 -3.33
N GLY A 87 2.68 0.28 -2.45
CA GLY A 87 3.39 -0.91 -2.01
C GLY A 87 2.57 -1.85 -1.14
N GLY A 88 3.11 -3.08 -0.97
CA GLY A 88 2.54 -4.09 -0.11
C GLY A 88 2.51 -3.70 1.37
N ARG A 89 1.83 -4.51 2.18
CA ARG A 89 1.82 -4.35 3.64
C ARG A 89 3.21 -4.56 4.20
N GLY A 90 3.64 -3.68 5.10
CA GLY A 90 4.97 -3.76 5.69
C GLY A 90 6.10 -3.27 4.78
N ALA A 91 5.84 -2.76 3.58
CA ALA A 91 6.87 -2.19 2.68
C ALA A 91 7.53 -0.90 3.20
N GLY A 92 7.18 -0.43 4.41
CA GLY A 92 7.79 0.75 5.04
C GLY A 92 7.22 2.09 4.57
N LYS A 93 6.02 2.10 3.99
CA LYS A 93 5.36 3.31 3.46
C LYS A 93 5.15 4.39 4.52
N THR A 94 4.61 4.03 5.69
CA THR A 94 4.34 4.96 6.79
C THR A 94 5.62 5.64 7.28
N ARG A 95 6.71 4.87 7.41
CA ARG A 95 8.02 5.43 7.76
C ARG A 95 8.48 6.46 6.75
N ALA A 96 8.37 6.16 5.45
CA ALA A 96 8.73 7.09 4.39
C ALA A 96 7.89 8.39 4.44
N GLY A 97 6.58 8.28 4.70
CA GLY A 97 5.69 9.44 4.88
C GLY A 97 6.09 10.33 6.07
N ALA A 98 6.39 9.72 7.22
CA ALA A 98 6.81 10.43 8.42
C ALA A 98 8.15 11.16 8.21
N GLU A 99 9.13 10.48 7.61
CA GLU A 99 10.44 11.07 7.32
C GLU A 99 10.37 12.16 6.25
N TRP A 100 9.50 12.00 5.27
CA TRP A 100 9.26 13.05 4.29
C TRP A 100 8.69 14.30 4.95
N VAL A 101 7.72 14.18 5.88
CA VAL A 101 7.19 15.32 6.64
C VAL A 101 8.31 16.00 7.43
N ARG A 102 9.16 15.22 8.12
CA ARG A 102 10.32 15.76 8.82
C ARG A 102 11.24 16.57 7.89
N ALA A 103 11.59 15.99 6.74
CA ALA A 103 12.43 16.65 5.74
C ALA A 103 11.80 17.94 5.18
N GLN A 104 10.46 18.08 5.20
CA GLN A 104 9.80 19.32 4.80
C GLN A 104 9.87 20.42 5.86
N VAL A 105 9.73 20.06 7.15
CA VAL A 105 9.58 21.05 8.22
C VAL A 105 10.87 21.37 8.98
N GLU A 106 11.85 20.44 8.98
CA GLU A 106 13.10 20.59 9.70
C GLU A 106 14.16 21.34 8.86
N GLY A 107 14.78 22.34 9.45
CA GLY A 107 15.93 23.03 8.89
C GLY A 107 17.27 22.46 9.39
N PRO A 108 18.41 23.07 9.04
CA PRO A 108 19.75 22.60 9.48
C PRO A 108 19.91 22.50 11.00
N ARG A 109 19.27 23.42 11.75
CA ARG A 109 19.25 23.42 13.23
C ARG A 109 17.82 23.25 13.72
N PRO A 110 17.59 22.81 14.98
CA PRO A 110 16.27 22.56 15.52
C PRO A 110 15.30 23.75 15.42
N ALA A 111 15.78 24.98 15.55
CA ALA A 111 14.98 26.20 15.46
C ALA A 111 14.93 26.82 14.05
N ASP A 112 15.73 26.31 13.10
CA ASP A 112 15.74 26.82 11.74
C ASP A 112 14.50 26.32 10.97
N PRO A 113 13.88 27.17 10.14
CA PRO A 113 12.76 26.74 9.33
C PRO A 113 13.18 25.76 8.25
N GLY A 114 12.36 24.75 8.01
CA GLY A 114 12.41 23.92 6.81
C GLY A 114 11.71 24.60 5.63
N ARG A 115 11.46 23.82 4.58
CA ARG A 115 10.78 24.29 3.36
C ARG A 115 9.28 24.50 3.58
N ALA A 116 8.66 23.68 4.42
CA ALA A 116 7.25 23.76 4.77
C ALA A 116 7.05 24.20 6.22
N ARG A 117 5.97 24.92 6.47
CA ARG A 117 5.59 25.38 7.80
C ARG A 117 4.22 24.89 8.24
N ARG A 118 3.36 24.54 7.30
CA ARG A 118 1.99 24.09 7.55
C ARG A 118 1.73 22.82 6.76
N VAL A 119 1.64 21.71 7.46
CA VAL A 119 1.46 20.38 6.87
C VAL A 119 0.06 19.85 7.20
N ALA A 120 -0.64 19.29 6.23
CA ALA A 120 -1.84 18.48 6.48
C ALA A 120 -1.43 17.01 6.65
N LEU A 121 -1.88 16.36 7.72
CA LEU A 121 -1.84 14.92 7.90
C LEU A 121 -3.25 14.39 7.69
N VAL A 122 -3.48 13.62 6.62
CA VAL A 122 -4.82 13.14 6.25
C VAL A 122 -4.83 11.62 6.21
N GLY A 123 -5.66 11.01 7.03
CA GLY A 123 -5.88 9.56 7.07
C GLY A 123 -7.36 9.20 6.98
N GLU A 124 -7.68 7.92 6.90
CA GLU A 124 -9.07 7.44 6.80
C GLU A 124 -9.92 7.97 7.96
N THR A 125 -9.43 7.83 9.20
CA THR A 125 -10.07 8.33 10.41
C THR A 125 -9.09 9.17 11.23
N PHE A 126 -9.62 10.04 12.10
CA PHE A 126 -8.77 10.81 13.01
C PHE A 126 -7.93 9.91 13.94
N ASP A 127 -8.50 8.81 14.41
CA ASP A 127 -7.77 7.86 15.27
C ASP A 127 -6.61 7.20 14.51
N GLN A 128 -6.78 6.86 13.23
CA GLN A 128 -5.66 6.36 12.42
C GLN A 128 -4.57 7.40 12.23
N VAL A 129 -4.92 8.66 11.96
CA VAL A 129 -3.91 9.73 11.90
C VAL A 129 -3.14 9.81 13.21
N ARG A 130 -3.85 9.82 14.34
CA ARG A 130 -3.22 9.89 15.66
C ARG A 130 -2.35 8.67 15.95
N GLU A 131 -2.92 7.46 15.87
CA GLU A 131 -2.26 6.24 16.33
C GLU A 131 -1.17 5.73 15.34
N VAL A 132 -1.32 6.01 14.04
CA VAL A 132 -0.39 5.51 13.02
C VAL A 132 0.60 6.60 12.59
N MET A 133 0.09 7.76 12.13
CA MET A 133 0.95 8.80 11.56
C MET A 133 1.70 9.60 12.63
N VAL A 134 1.10 9.80 13.82
CA VAL A 134 1.70 10.59 14.90
C VAL A 134 2.44 9.73 15.89
N PHE A 135 1.75 8.81 16.59
CA PHE A 135 2.28 8.02 17.71
C PHE A 135 2.81 6.64 17.33
N GLY A 136 2.52 6.14 16.13
CA GLY A 136 2.92 4.81 15.70
C GLY A 136 4.45 4.62 15.73
N GLU A 137 4.91 3.38 15.75
CA GLU A 137 6.35 3.02 15.75
C GLU A 137 7.11 3.55 14.52
N SER A 138 6.40 3.75 13.41
CA SER A 138 6.91 4.39 12.19
C SER A 138 6.33 5.80 11.99
N GLY A 139 5.68 6.36 13.00
CA GLY A 139 5.06 7.68 12.95
C GLY A 139 6.05 8.81 13.25
N ILE A 140 5.58 10.05 13.11
CA ILE A 140 6.43 11.25 13.18
C ILE A 140 7.18 11.34 14.51
N LEU A 141 6.52 11.07 15.65
CA LEU A 141 7.16 11.18 16.96
C LEU A 141 8.28 10.14 17.16
N ALA A 142 8.09 8.93 16.67
CA ALA A 142 9.10 7.88 16.76
C ALA A 142 10.29 8.14 15.83
N CYS A 143 10.05 8.78 14.68
CA CYS A 143 11.08 9.15 13.70
C CYS A 143 11.87 10.39 14.07
N SER A 144 11.38 11.22 15.01
CA SER A 144 11.99 12.52 15.34
C SER A 144 13.08 12.42 16.40
N PRO A 145 14.30 12.95 16.16
CA PRO A 145 15.35 13.03 17.17
C PRO A 145 14.89 13.93 18.33
N PRO A 146 15.44 13.72 19.55
CA PRO A 146 14.97 14.39 20.76
C PRO A 146 14.96 15.93 20.69
N ASP A 147 15.95 16.52 20.03
CA ASP A 147 16.12 17.97 19.89
C ASP A 147 15.20 18.62 18.85
N ARG A 148 14.56 17.80 17.98
CA ARG A 148 13.65 18.24 16.92
C ARG A 148 12.24 17.67 17.06
N ARG A 149 12.01 16.87 18.12
CA ARG A 149 10.73 16.18 18.31
C ARG A 149 9.61 17.18 18.53
N PRO A 150 8.54 17.12 17.70
CA PRO A 150 7.39 18.00 17.89
C PRO A 150 6.57 17.60 19.11
N GLN A 151 5.80 18.57 19.63
CA GLN A 151 4.83 18.35 20.70
C GLN A 151 3.43 18.14 20.11
N TRP A 152 2.69 17.16 20.63
CA TRP A 152 1.31 16.94 20.26
C TRP A 152 0.36 17.81 21.10
N GLU A 153 -0.37 18.69 20.44
CA GLU A 153 -1.46 19.48 21.03
C GLU A 153 -2.80 18.78 20.79
N ALA A 154 -3.26 17.97 21.74
CA ALA A 154 -4.45 17.13 21.61
C ALA A 154 -5.73 17.92 21.27
N THR A 155 -5.98 19.04 21.95
CA THR A 155 -7.17 19.88 21.74
C THR A 155 -7.22 20.46 20.33
N ARG A 156 -6.06 20.78 19.76
CA ARG A 156 -5.93 21.35 18.41
C ARG A 156 -5.65 20.29 17.34
N ARG A 157 -5.50 19.04 17.74
CA ARG A 157 -5.20 17.90 16.85
C ARG A 157 -4.00 18.18 15.93
N ARG A 158 -2.86 18.62 16.50
CA ARG A 158 -1.69 19.01 15.71
C ARG A 158 -0.37 18.73 16.42
N LEU A 159 0.66 18.56 15.61
CA LEU A 159 2.07 18.57 16.04
C LEU A 159 2.63 19.98 15.87
N VAL A 160 3.49 20.40 16.82
CA VAL A 160 4.19 21.69 16.78
C VAL A 160 5.68 21.43 16.99
N TRP A 161 6.51 21.76 16.00
CA TRP A 161 7.96 21.64 16.08
C TRP A 161 8.61 22.81 16.84
N PRO A 162 9.87 22.64 17.34
CA PRO A 162 10.60 23.71 18.01
C PRO A 162 10.77 24.99 17.16
N ASN A 163 10.83 24.85 15.83
CA ASN A 163 10.93 25.98 14.88
C ASN A 163 9.57 26.63 14.55
N GLY A 164 8.49 26.19 15.19
CA GLY A 164 7.13 26.72 14.99
C GLY A 164 6.40 26.16 13.77
N ALA A 165 6.94 25.19 13.05
CA ALA A 165 6.19 24.45 12.02
C ALA A 165 5.05 23.63 12.67
N VAL A 166 3.96 23.44 11.94
CA VAL A 166 2.76 22.75 12.43
C VAL A 166 2.31 21.69 11.43
N ALA A 167 2.01 20.48 11.92
CA ALA A 167 1.28 19.48 11.15
C ALA A 167 -0.08 19.20 11.79
N GLN A 168 -1.16 19.43 11.08
CA GLN A 168 -2.52 19.29 11.57
C GLN A 168 -3.17 18.02 11.04
N ALA A 169 -3.84 17.28 11.93
CA ALA A 169 -4.51 16.03 11.64
C ALA A 169 -5.93 16.25 11.11
N PHE A 170 -6.29 15.50 10.05
CA PHE A 170 -7.60 15.50 9.40
C PHE A 170 -8.07 14.09 9.12
N SER A 171 -9.39 13.89 9.13
CA SER A 171 -10.02 12.64 8.74
C SER A 171 -10.64 12.75 7.36
N ALA A 172 -10.46 11.72 6.53
CA ALA A 172 -11.13 11.61 5.24
C ALA A 172 -12.65 11.42 5.35
N GLN A 173 -13.15 11.11 6.55
CA GLN A 173 -14.59 11.06 6.82
C GLN A 173 -15.22 12.47 6.91
N GLU A 174 -14.39 13.51 7.13
CA GLU A 174 -14.81 14.91 7.30
C GLU A 174 -14.13 15.82 6.26
N PRO A 175 -14.41 15.68 4.93
CA PRO A 175 -13.75 16.45 3.87
C PRO A 175 -13.87 17.96 4.07
N ASP A 176 -15.01 18.43 4.58
CA ASP A 176 -15.26 19.87 4.82
C ASP A 176 -14.32 20.48 5.86
N SER A 177 -13.69 19.70 6.72
CA SER A 177 -12.68 20.17 7.67
C SER A 177 -11.43 20.75 6.99
N LEU A 178 -11.17 20.36 5.72
CA LEU A 178 -10.10 20.89 4.88
C LEU A 178 -10.46 22.23 4.21
N ARG A 179 -11.72 22.68 4.29
CA ARG A 179 -12.12 24.02 3.82
C ARG A 179 -11.67 25.08 4.80
N GLY A 180 -10.97 26.08 4.32
CA GLY A 180 -10.46 27.19 5.12
C GLY A 180 -8.99 27.10 5.47
N PRO A 181 -8.46 26.01 6.07
CA PRO A 181 -7.03 25.84 6.27
C PRO A 181 -6.23 25.90 4.97
N GLN A 182 -4.94 26.26 5.08
CA GLN A 182 -4.02 26.35 3.95
C GLN A 182 -2.71 25.69 4.33
N PHE A 183 -2.15 24.92 3.39
CA PHE A 183 -0.95 24.11 3.60
C PHE A 183 0.06 24.30 2.48
N ASP A 184 1.32 24.15 2.82
CA ASP A 184 2.46 24.09 1.89
C ASP A 184 2.95 22.66 1.66
N ALA A 185 2.55 21.72 2.53
CA ALA A 185 2.80 20.29 2.35
C ALA A 185 1.64 19.44 2.90
N ALA A 186 1.52 18.19 2.42
CA ALA A 186 0.59 17.22 2.99
C ALA A 186 1.16 15.79 2.96
N TRP A 187 0.79 14.99 3.95
CA TRP A 187 0.94 13.55 3.93
C TRP A 187 -0.44 12.90 3.99
N VAL A 188 -0.75 12.14 2.95
CA VAL A 188 -1.98 11.38 2.76
C VAL A 188 -1.66 9.91 3.02
N ASP A 189 -2.28 9.30 4.04
CA ASP A 189 -2.04 7.90 4.38
C ASP A 189 -3.24 7.02 4.02
N GLU A 190 -2.94 5.89 3.37
CA GLU A 190 -3.89 4.86 2.95
C GLU A 190 -5.07 5.41 2.10
N LEU A 191 -4.76 6.28 1.12
CA LEU A 191 -5.74 6.92 0.22
C LEU A 191 -6.78 5.95 -0.35
N ALA A 192 -6.35 4.75 -0.74
CA ALA A 192 -7.22 3.77 -1.35
C ALA A 192 -8.26 3.14 -0.40
N LYS A 193 -8.20 3.44 0.91
CA LYS A 193 -9.18 2.99 1.90
C LYS A 193 -10.27 4.01 2.18
N TRP A 194 -10.12 5.25 1.71
CA TRP A 194 -11.05 6.33 2.06
C TRP A 194 -12.41 6.16 1.39
N ASP A 195 -13.48 6.11 2.17
CA ASP A 195 -14.86 6.03 1.65
C ASP A 195 -15.25 7.28 0.85
N ARG A 196 -14.82 8.47 1.32
CA ARG A 196 -15.03 9.76 0.65
C ARG A 196 -13.76 10.25 -0.02
N GLY A 197 -13.04 9.36 -0.69
CA GLY A 197 -11.68 9.61 -1.19
C GLY A 197 -11.61 10.74 -2.20
N GLU A 198 -12.49 10.77 -3.21
CA GLU A 198 -12.48 11.79 -4.26
C GLU A 198 -12.75 13.19 -3.67
N GLU A 199 -13.78 13.30 -2.84
CA GLU A 199 -14.18 14.56 -2.22
C GLU A 199 -13.07 15.09 -1.29
N THR A 200 -12.50 14.25 -0.45
CA THR A 200 -11.41 14.63 0.45
C THR A 200 -10.15 15.03 -0.32
N TRP A 201 -9.84 14.30 -1.38
CA TRP A 201 -8.72 14.62 -2.25
C TRP A 201 -8.89 16.00 -2.88
N ASP A 202 -10.06 16.29 -3.44
CA ASP A 202 -10.33 17.59 -4.07
C ASP A 202 -10.23 18.75 -3.07
N GLN A 203 -10.78 18.59 -1.86
CA GLN A 203 -10.64 19.61 -0.80
C GLN A 203 -9.18 19.84 -0.41
N LEU A 204 -8.39 18.78 -0.33
CA LEU A 204 -6.95 18.88 -0.04
C LEU A 204 -6.20 19.62 -1.15
N GLN A 205 -6.52 19.36 -2.44
CA GLN A 205 -5.88 20.08 -3.56
C GLN A 205 -6.13 21.59 -3.47
N PHE A 206 -7.34 22.02 -3.09
CA PHE A 206 -7.64 23.44 -2.85
C PHE A 206 -6.95 24.01 -1.61
N ALA A 207 -6.70 23.18 -0.60
CA ALA A 207 -6.01 23.58 0.62
C ALA A 207 -4.48 23.71 0.45
N LEU A 208 -3.89 22.95 -0.49
CA LEU A 208 -2.46 22.98 -0.84
C LEU A 208 -2.14 24.18 -1.75
N ARG A 209 -1.96 25.36 -1.15
CA ARG A 209 -1.77 26.63 -1.88
C ARG A 209 -0.79 27.60 -1.22
N LEU A 210 -0.02 27.16 -0.23
CA LEU A 210 1.01 27.99 0.39
C LEU A 210 2.39 27.68 -0.18
N GLY A 211 3.29 28.67 -0.08
CA GLY A 211 4.66 28.54 -0.58
C GLY A 211 4.73 28.57 -2.11
N ASP A 212 5.94 28.42 -2.64
CA ASP A 212 6.22 28.49 -4.07
C ASP A 212 5.89 27.17 -4.80
N ASN A 213 6.01 26.05 -4.10
CA ASN A 213 5.76 24.72 -4.67
C ASN A 213 5.16 23.77 -3.61
N PRO A 214 3.85 23.85 -3.35
CA PRO A 214 3.20 22.93 -2.43
C PRO A 214 3.25 21.51 -2.98
N GLN A 215 3.69 20.58 -2.13
CA GLN A 215 3.86 19.16 -2.49
C GLN A 215 3.19 18.25 -1.47
N GLN A 216 2.91 17.00 -1.89
CA GLN A 216 2.35 16.00 -1.01
C GLN A 216 2.96 14.62 -1.26
N VAL A 217 3.02 13.82 -0.20
CA VAL A 217 3.31 12.39 -0.27
C VAL A 217 2.03 11.60 -0.01
N VAL A 218 1.82 10.55 -0.80
CA VAL A 218 0.69 9.63 -0.69
C VAL A 218 1.22 8.24 -0.40
N THR A 219 0.91 7.69 0.75
CA THR A 219 1.28 6.33 1.14
C THR A 219 0.05 5.44 1.07
N THR A 220 0.06 4.40 0.24
CA THR A 220 -1.13 3.53 0.10
C THR A 220 -0.78 2.13 -0.39
N THR A 221 -1.54 1.15 0.09
CA THR A 221 -1.63 -0.15 -0.55
C THR A 221 -2.61 -0.03 -1.72
N PRO A 222 -2.29 -0.56 -2.91
CA PRO A 222 -3.15 -0.39 -4.08
C PRO A 222 -4.50 -1.05 -3.89
N LYS A 223 -5.55 -0.33 -4.24
CA LYS A 223 -6.91 -0.84 -4.35
C LYS A 223 -7.57 -0.20 -5.56
N ASN A 224 -8.41 -0.95 -6.26
CA ASN A 224 -9.08 -0.49 -7.48
C ASN A 224 -10.19 0.53 -7.16
N VAL A 225 -9.80 1.76 -6.78
CA VAL A 225 -10.72 2.86 -6.47
C VAL A 225 -10.47 4.05 -7.40
N PRO A 226 -11.52 4.83 -7.76
CA PRO A 226 -11.42 5.92 -8.73
C PRO A 226 -10.37 6.96 -8.37
N VAL A 227 -10.33 7.41 -7.11
CA VAL A 227 -9.37 8.43 -6.65
C VAL A 227 -7.92 8.00 -6.85
N LEU A 228 -7.57 6.75 -6.52
CA LEU A 228 -6.20 6.27 -6.71
C LEU A 228 -5.83 6.23 -8.19
N LYS A 229 -6.73 5.74 -9.05
CA LYS A 229 -6.51 5.74 -10.51
C LYS A 229 -6.28 7.15 -11.07
N ALA A 230 -7.08 8.12 -10.64
CA ALA A 230 -6.94 9.51 -11.06
C ALA A 230 -5.58 10.06 -10.63
N VAL A 231 -5.15 9.80 -9.40
CA VAL A 231 -3.85 10.23 -8.88
C VAL A 231 -2.69 9.57 -9.64
N LEU A 232 -2.76 8.26 -9.93
CA LEU A 232 -1.71 7.55 -10.66
C LEU A 232 -1.59 7.98 -12.13
N ARG A 233 -2.69 8.39 -12.76
CA ARG A 233 -2.71 8.86 -14.16
C ARG A 233 -2.26 10.32 -14.32
N ASN A 234 -2.16 11.07 -13.24
CA ASN A 234 -1.77 12.48 -13.33
C ASN A 234 -0.26 12.61 -13.63
N PRO A 235 0.14 13.23 -14.77
CA PRO A 235 1.54 13.32 -15.18
C PRO A 235 2.41 14.21 -14.28
N SER A 236 1.80 15.05 -13.44
CA SER A 236 2.53 15.84 -12.43
C SER A 236 2.89 15.02 -11.19
N ASN A 237 2.46 13.77 -11.10
CA ASN A 237 2.74 12.88 -9.99
C ASN A 237 3.82 11.87 -10.36
N VAL A 238 4.58 11.45 -9.36
CA VAL A 238 5.59 10.39 -9.48
C VAL A 238 5.23 9.23 -8.58
N VAL A 239 5.55 8.03 -9.00
CA VAL A 239 5.19 6.80 -8.29
C VAL A 239 6.46 6.00 -8.00
N THR A 240 6.66 5.65 -6.74
CA THR A 240 7.60 4.60 -6.35
C THR A 240 6.82 3.39 -5.85
N HIS A 241 7.35 2.20 -6.12
CA HIS A 241 6.66 0.95 -5.82
C HIS A 241 7.59 -0.02 -5.11
N ALA A 242 7.06 -0.77 -4.15
CA ALA A 242 7.76 -1.88 -3.53
C ALA A 242 6.83 -2.97 -3.01
N PRO A 243 7.18 -4.26 -3.21
CA PRO A 243 6.53 -5.37 -2.53
C PRO A 243 6.89 -5.40 -1.03
N THR A 244 6.12 -6.14 -0.24
CA THR A 244 6.40 -6.43 1.17
C THR A 244 7.82 -6.97 1.37
N ASP A 245 8.26 -7.87 0.48
CA ASP A 245 9.58 -8.50 0.55
C ASP A 245 10.75 -7.52 0.44
N ALA A 246 10.56 -6.36 -0.19
CA ALA A 246 11.60 -5.32 -0.24
C ALA A 246 12.03 -4.83 1.15
N ASN A 247 11.15 -4.94 2.14
CA ASN A 247 11.40 -4.54 3.53
C ASN A 247 11.64 -5.75 4.47
N ARG A 248 11.95 -6.93 3.93
CA ARG A 248 12.07 -8.19 4.68
C ARG A 248 13.02 -8.14 5.86
N ALA A 249 14.07 -7.31 5.79
CA ALA A 249 15.06 -7.16 6.85
C ALA A 249 14.47 -6.59 8.16
N TYR A 250 13.34 -5.91 8.08
CA TYR A 250 12.64 -5.27 9.19
C TYR A 250 11.31 -5.96 9.55
N LEU A 251 11.02 -7.11 8.93
CA LEU A 251 9.81 -7.88 9.16
C LEU A 251 10.14 -9.22 9.81
N ALA A 252 9.25 -9.73 10.66
CA ALA A 252 9.42 -11.06 11.22
C ALA A 252 9.42 -12.12 10.12
N ALA A 253 10.40 -13.03 10.13
CA ALA A 253 10.51 -14.10 9.15
C ALA A 253 9.25 -14.98 9.13
N SER A 254 8.71 -15.34 10.30
CA SER A 254 7.47 -16.11 10.43
C SER A 254 6.25 -15.44 9.79
N PHE A 255 6.16 -14.11 9.88
CA PHE A 255 5.11 -13.35 9.20
C PHE A 255 5.23 -13.51 7.68
N LEU A 256 6.44 -13.33 7.13
CA LEU A 256 6.66 -13.46 5.68
C LEU A 256 6.36 -14.85 5.17
N GLU A 257 6.78 -15.90 5.91
CA GLU A 257 6.49 -17.30 5.57
C GLU A 257 4.99 -17.58 5.57
N GLU A 258 4.28 -17.15 6.62
CA GLU A 258 2.83 -17.38 6.76
C GLU A 258 2.03 -16.68 5.65
N VAL A 259 2.30 -15.38 5.41
CA VAL A 259 1.54 -14.63 4.39
C VAL A 259 1.87 -15.11 2.99
N GLN A 260 3.11 -15.51 2.72
CA GLN A 260 3.51 -16.06 1.44
C GLN A 260 2.88 -17.44 1.20
N ALA A 261 2.85 -18.31 2.21
CA ALA A 261 2.21 -19.62 2.11
C ALA A 261 0.70 -19.52 1.88
N ARG A 262 0.04 -18.54 2.51
CA ARG A 262 -1.42 -18.37 2.45
C ARG A 262 -1.90 -17.59 1.24
N TYR A 263 -1.16 -16.56 0.82
CA TYR A 263 -1.62 -15.60 -0.18
C TYR A 263 -0.72 -15.52 -1.42
N GLY A 264 0.44 -16.16 -1.42
CA GLY A 264 1.35 -16.17 -2.56
C GLY A 264 0.64 -16.65 -3.83
N GLY A 265 0.80 -15.93 -4.93
CA GLY A 265 0.17 -16.22 -6.22
C GLY A 265 -1.32 -15.89 -6.32
N THR A 266 -2.00 -15.55 -5.22
CA THR A 266 -3.42 -15.15 -5.25
C THR A 266 -3.59 -13.69 -5.66
N ARG A 267 -4.80 -13.31 -6.12
CA ARG A 267 -5.15 -11.92 -6.41
C ARG A 267 -4.94 -11.02 -5.19
N LEU A 268 -5.34 -11.49 -4.00
CA LEU A 268 -5.15 -10.76 -2.74
C LEU A 268 -3.65 -10.62 -2.42
N GLY A 269 -2.84 -11.66 -2.63
CA GLY A 269 -1.39 -11.60 -2.45
C GLY A 269 -0.73 -10.59 -3.39
N ARG A 270 -1.13 -10.53 -4.65
CA ARG A 270 -0.65 -9.52 -5.60
C ARG A 270 -0.95 -8.09 -5.11
N GLN A 271 -2.15 -7.85 -4.60
CA GLN A 271 -2.53 -6.54 -4.06
C GLN A 271 -1.81 -6.22 -2.75
N GLU A 272 -1.88 -7.11 -1.75
CA GLU A 272 -1.47 -6.84 -0.36
C GLU A 272 0.02 -7.08 -0.10
N LEU A 273 0.66 -8.02 -0.84
CA LEU A 273 2.08 -8.34 -0.66
C LEU A 273 2.95 -7.79 -1.77
N GLU A 274 2.52 -7.91 -3.03
CA GLU A 274 3.31 -7.39 -4.15
C GLU A 274 3.05 -5.90 -4.39
N GLY A 275 1.97 -5.34 -3.81
CA GLY A 275 1.63 -3.92 -3.95
C GLY A 275 1.18 -3.55 -5.38
N VAL A 276 0.63 -4.51 -6.13
CA VAL A 276 0.20 -4.33 -7.51
C VAL A 276 -1.26 -3.89 -7.54
N LEU A 277 -1.56 -2.87 -8.35
CA LEU A 277 -2.95 -2.47 -8.60
C LEU A 277 -3.62 -3.52 -9.51
N VAL A 278 -4.46 -4.34 -8.91
CA VAL A 278 -5.23 -5.35 -9.66
C VAL A 278 -6.52 -4.71 -10.14
N GLU A 279 -6.59 -4.41 -11.44
CA GLU A 279 -7.80 -3.86 -12.05
C GLU A 279 -8.80 -4.99 -12.36
N ASP A 280 -10.10 -4.62 -12.34
CA ASP A 280 -11.14 -5.51 -12.83
C ASP A 280 -11.07 -5.53 -14.36
N ALA A 281 -11.31 -6.69 -14.97
CA ALA A 281 -11.40 -6.79 -16.42
C ALA A 281 -12.52 -5.88 -16.94
N GLU A 282 -12.29 -5.22 -18.08
CA GLU A 282 -13.32 -4.41 -18.75
C GLU A 282 -14.50 -5.31 -19.11
N GLY A 283 -15.71 -4.90 -18.73
CA GLY A 283 -16.93 -5.70 -18.92
C GLY A 283 -17.09 -6.88 -17.95
N ALA A 284 -16.27 -6.99 -16.90
CA ALA A 284 -16.44 -8.03 -15.89
C ALA A 284 -17.84 -7.99 -15.26
N LEU A 285 -18.52 -9.13 -15.21
CA LEU A 285 -19.81 -9.28 -14.54
C LEU A 285 -19.72 -9.01 -13.03
N TRP A 286 -18.58 -9.34 -12.44
CA TRP A 286 -18.29 -9.13 -11.01
C TRP A 286 -17.09 -8.22 -10.86
N THR A 287 -17.28 -7.08 -10.23
CA THR A 287 -16.20 -6.17 -9.87
C THR A 287 -15.74 -6.44 -8.43
N THR A 288 -14.50 -6.11 -8.13
CA THR A 288 -13.97 -6.20 -6.75
C THR A 288 -14.86 -5.45 -5.75
N ALA A 289 -15.35 -4.27 -6.13
CA ALA A 289 -16.26 -3.49 -5.29
C ALA A 289 -17.62 -4.18 -5.03
N MET A 290 -18.14 -4.95 -6.01
CA MET A 290 -19.36 -5.75 -5.81
C MET A 290 -19.10 -6.90 -4.85
N LEU A 291 -17.97 -7.60 -4.99
CA LEU A 291 -17.58 -8.70 -4.12
C LEU A 291 -17.39 -8.23 -2.67
N GLU A 292 -16.71 -7.09 -2.46
CA GLU A 292 -16.51 -6.53 -1.12
C GLU A 292 -17.82 -6.12 -0.45
N ARG A 293 -18.73 -5.48 -1.19
CA ARG A 293 -20.07 -5.14 -0.66
C ARG A 293 -20.93 -6.37 -0.37
N GLY A 294 -20.70 -7.47 -1.10
CA GLY A 294 -21.40 -8.74 -0.93
C GLY A 294 -20.92 -9.60 0.22
N ARG A 295 -19.79 -9.25 0.87
CA ARG A 295 -19.26 -10.05 1.99
C ARG A 295 -20.18 -10.04 3.18
N VAL A 296 -20.37 -11.21 3.78
CA VAL A 296 -21.15 -11.38 5.01
C VAL A 296 -20.26 -11.91 6.13
N ALA A 297 -20.44 -11.40 7.35
CA ALA A 297 -19.67 -11.84 8.51
C ALA A 297 -20.09 -13.21 9.03
N GLN A 298 -21.36 -13.59 8.82
CA GLN A 298 -21.92 -14.85 9.24
C GLN A 298 -22.85 -15.41 8.15
N LEU A 299 -22.70 -16.69 7.87
CA LEU A 299 -23.58 -17.39 6.94
C LEU A 299 -24.93 -17.67 7.61
N PRO A 300 -26.06 -17.44 6.92
CA PRO A 300 -27.35 -17.92 7.37
C PRO A 300 -27.42 -19.45 7.28
N LYS A 301 -28.49 -20.03 7.81
CA LYS A 301 -28.77 -21.45 7.54
C LYS A 301 -29.06 -21.63 6.05
N LEU A 302 -28.24 -22.44 5.41
CA LEU A 302 -28.36 -22.74 3.98
C LEU A 302 -29.36 -23.88 3.76
N ASP A 303 -30.19 -23.74 2.73
CA ASP A 303 -31.16 -24.77 2.34
C ASP A 303 -30.52 -25.79 1.39
N ARG A 304 -29.55 -25.35 0.56
CA ARG A 304 -28.84 -26.14 -0.46
C ARG A 304 -27.38 -25.75 -0.55
N VAL A 305 -26.54 -26.74 -0.89
CA VAL A 305 -25.12 -26.52 -1.23
C VAL A 305 -24.81 -27.29 -2.52
N VAL A 306 -24.19 -26.60 -3.48
CA VAL A 306 -23.78 -27.19 -4.78
C VAL A 306 -22.32 -26.85 -5.06
N VAL A 307 -21.67 -27.65 -5.91
CA VAL A 307 -20.36 -27.34 -6.47
C VAL A 307 -20.52 -27.10 -7.96
N ALA A 308 -20.17 -25.91 -8.42
CA ALA A 308 -20.14 -25.56 -9.83
C ALA A 308 -18.73 -25.80 -10.38
N VAL A 309 -18.65 -26.39 -11.59
CA VAL A 309 -17.38 -26.67 -12.27
C VAL A 309 -17.41 -26.12 -13.68
N ASP A 310 -16.41 -25.31 -14.01
CA ASP A 310 -16.13 -24.78 -15.34
C ASP A 310 -14.80 -25.35 -15.83
N PRO A 311 -14.82 -26.51 -16.55
CA PRO A 311 -13.60 -27.18 -16.95
C PRO A 311 -12.91 -26.47 -18.12
N PRO A 312 -11.56 -26.39 -18.15
CA PRO A 312 -10.82 -25.80 -19.25
C PRO A 312 -10.95 -26.67 -20.52
N VAL A 313 -10.93 -26.02 -21.67
CA VAL A 313 -11.01 -26.68 -22.99
C VAL A 313 -9.74 -27.47 -23.31
N THR A 314 -8.59 -27.13 -22.70
CA THR A 314 -7.26 -27.74 -22.94
C THR A 314 -6.62 -28.19 -21.64
N GLY A 315 -5.93 -29.36 -21.66
CA GLY A 315 -5.36 -30.00 -20.48
C GLY A 315 -3.83 -30.05 -20.43
N HIS A 316 -3.12 -28.95 -20.77
CA HIS A 316 -1.65 -28.88 -20.66
C HIS A 316 -1.21 -27.81 -19.66
N GLY A 317 0.06 -27.85 -19.22
CA GLY A 317 0.59 -27.02 -18.13
C GLY A 317 0.55 -25.49 -18.33
N GLY A 318 0.07 -25.02 -19.48
CA GLY A 318 -0.22 -23.61 -19.78
C GLY A 318 -1.71 -23.36 -20.05
N SER A 319 -2.59 -24.34 -19.70
CA SER A 319 -4.04 -24.20 -19.89
C SER A 319 -4.66 -23.29 -18.85
N ASP A 320 -5.87 -22.79 -19.19
CA ASP A 320 -6.70 -22.03 -18.28
C ASP A 320 -7.00 -22.81 -16.99
N GLU A 321 -7.34 -22.08 -15.95
CA GLU A 321 -7.77 -22.61 -14.66
C GLU A 321 -9.11 -23.36 -14.81
N CYS A 322 -9.26 -24.52 -14.16
CA CYS A 322 -10.57 -25.14 -13.97
C CYS A 322 -11.27 -24.44 -12.82
N GLY A 323 -12.34 -23.70 -13.12
CA GLY A 323 -13.16 -23.04 -12.11
C GLY A 323 -13.95 -24.07 -11.30
N ILE A 324 -13.76 -24.10 -9.98
CA ILE A 324 -14.51 -24.94 -9.04
C ILE A 324 -14.99 -24.08 -7.90
N VAL A 325 -16.30 -23.82 -7.83
CA VAL A 325 -16.86 -22.91 -6.82
C VAL A 325 -17.94 -23.62 -6.01
N VAL A 326 -17.81 -23.58 -4.68
CA VAL A 326 -18.84 -24.10 -3.77
C VAL A 326 -19.81 -22.97 -3.43
N VAL A 327 -21.08 -23.19 -3.69
CA VAL A 327 -22.16 -22.21 -3.48
C VAL A 327 -23.23 -22.78 -2.57
N GLY A 328 -23.51 -22.05 -1.49
CA GLY A 328 -24.68 -22.29 -0.64
C GLY A 328 -25.84 -21.36 -1.04
N ALA A 329 -27.06 -21.79 -0.89
CA ALA A 329 -28.23 -21.01 -1.22
C ALA A 329 -29.29 -21.05 -0.11
N VAL A 330 -29.96 -19.90 0.08
CA VAL A 330 -31.22 -19.77 0.79
C VAL A 330 -32.30 -19.62 -0.25
N THR A 331 -33.18 -20.61 -0.34
CA THR A 331 -34.18 -20.76 -1.43
C THR A 331 -35.63 -20.61 -0.93
N GLN A 332 -35.80 -19.96 0.22
CA GLN A 332 -37.11 -19.71 0.79
C GLN A 332 -37.82 -18.56 0.05
N GLY A 333 -39.11 -18.76 -0.29
CA GLY A 333 -39.88 -17.76 -0.99
C GLY A 333 -39.75 -17.80 -2.52
N PRO A 334 -40.23 -16.74 -3.24
CA PRO A 334 -40.10 -16.61 -4.68
C PRO A 334 -38.63 -16.58 -5.14
N VAL A 335 -38.35 -17.06 -6.35
CA VAL A 335 -36.97 -17.20 -6.90
C VAL A 335 -36.21 -15.88 -6.89
N GLN A 336 -36.88 -14.74 -7.09
CA GLN A 336 -36.22 -13.42 -7.03
C GLN A 336 -35.66 -13.04 -5.64
N ASP A 337 -36.15 -13.71 -4.59
CA ASP A 337 -35.69 -13.47 -3.20
C ASP A 337 -34.61 -14.45 -2.77
N TRP A 338 -34.26 -15.41 -3.61
CA TRP A 338 -33.21 -16.36 -3.33
C TRP A 338 -31.85 -15.66 -3.22
N ARG A 339 -31.03 -16.13 -2.28
CA ARG A 339 -29.68 -15.61 -2.05
C ARG A 339 -28.66 -16.73 -2.16
N ALA A 340 -27.61 -16.46 -2.94
CA ALA A 340 -26.49 -17.36 -3.09
C ALA A 340 -25.27 -16.81 -2.32
N TYR A 341 -24.51 -17.71 -1.73
CA TYR A 341 -23.31 -17.42 -0.95
C TYR A 341 -22.16 -18.26 -1.47
N VAL A 342 -21.08 -17.64 -1.90
CA VAL A 342 -19.84 -18.36 -2.26
C VAL A 342 -19.17 -18.78 -0.97
N LEU A 343 -19.00 -20.11 -0.79
CA LEU A 343 -18.44 -20.70 0.42
C LEU A 343 -16.94 -20.99 0.27
N GLU A 344 -16.52 -21.44 -0.91
CA GLU A 344 -15.13 -21.76 -1.22
C GLU A 344 -14.88 -21.57 -2.72
N ASP A 345 -13.70 -21.03 -3.05
CA ASP A 345 -13.09 -21.12 -4.37
C ASP A 345 -12.05 -22.26 -4.29
N ALA A 346 -12.38 -23.39 -4.92
CA ALA A 346 -11.57 -24.60 -4.98
C ALA A 346 -10.97 -24.81 -6.37
N SER A 347 -10.89 -23.74 -7.18
CA SER A 347 -10.34 -23.75 -8.54
C SER A 347 -8.91 -24.32 -8.57
N VAL A 348 -8.56 -24.99 -9.66
CA VAL A 348 -7.24 -25.64 -9.83
C VAL A 348 -6.64 -25.28 -11.18
N GLN A 349 -5.37 -24.89 -11.19
CA GLN A 349 -4.64 -24.53 -12.39
C GLN A 349 -3.82 -25.71 -12.92
N GLY A 350 -3.83 -25.90 -14.24
CA GLY A 350 -2.99 -26.90 -14.91
C GLY A 350 -3.31 -28.36 -14.55
N ALA A 351 -4.48 -28.62 -13.95
CA ALA A 351 -4.88 -29.97 -13.55
C ALA A 351 -5.38 -30.81 -14.74
N SER A 352 -5.06 -32.08 -14.72
CA SER A 352 -5.66 -33.07 -15.65
C SER A 352 -7.17 -33.24 -15.35
N PRO A 353 -7.96 -33.81 -16.30
CA PRO A 353 -9.38 -34.13 -16.06
C PRO A 353 -9.63 -34.94 -14.78
N ASP A 354 -8.81 -35.91 -14.48
CA ASP A 354 -8.87 -36.66 -13.21
C ASP A 354 -8.53 -35.79 -12.00
N GLY A 355 -7.57 -34.89 -12.15
CA GLY A 355 -7.13 -33.98 -11.09
C GLY A 355 -8.23 -33.00 -10.67
N TRP A 356 -8.83 -32.26 -11.59
CA TRP A 356 -9.90 -31.33 -11.24
C TRP A 356 -11.20 -32.03 -10.82
N ALA A 357 -11.49 -33.22 -11.36
CA ALA A 357 -12.63 -34.03 -10.90
C ALA A 357 -12.47 -34.45 -9.43
N ARG A 358 -11.26 -34.87 -9.02
CA ARG A 358 -10.96 -35.17 -7.60
C ARG A 358 -11.08 -33.90 -6.71
N ALA A 359 -10.62 -32.76 -7.18
CA ALA A 359 -10.75 -31.51 -6.44
C ALA A 359 -12.22 -31.14 -6.22
N ALA A 360 -13.06 -31.26 -7.26
CA ALA A 360 -14.49 -31.01 -7.17
C ALA A 360 -15.19 -31.98 -6.19
N LEU A 361 -14.89 -33.28 -6.26
CA LEU A 361 -15.44 -34.28 -5.33
C LEU A 361 -14.97 -34.04 -3.89
N ALA A 362 -13.73 -33.61 -3.70
CA ALA A 362 -13.21 -33.27 -2.38
C ALA A 362 -13.92 -32.02 -1.81
N ALA A 363 -14.18 -31.01 -2.64
CA ALA A 363 -14.97 -29.84 -2.26
C ALA A 363 -16.41 -30.21 -1.89
N MET A 364 -17.04 -31.11 -2.66
CA MET A 364 -18.38 -31.65 -2.33
C MET A 364 -18.39 -32.30 -0.95
N ALA A 365 -17.40 -33.15 -0.67
CA ALA A 365 -17.31 -33.87 0.60
C ALA A 365 -17.10 -32.91 1.79
N ARG A 366 -16.23 -31.90 1.63
CA ARG A 366 -15.95 -30.90 2.69
C ARG A 366 -17.19 -30.09 3.08
N HIS A 367 -18.01 -29.73 2.11
CA HIS A 367 -19.17 -28.86 2.34
C HIS A 367 -20.51 -29.60 2.38
N GLY A 368 -20.50 -30.93 2.27
CA GLY A 368 -21.73 -31.73 2.21
C GLY A 368 -22.63 -31.33 1.04
N ALA A 369 -22.01 -30.95 -0.09
CA ALA A 369 -22.77 -30.50 -1.27
C ALA A 369 -23.54 -31.65 -1.89
N GLU A 370 -24.79 -31.37 -2.27
CA GLU A 370 -25.74 -32.38 -2.78
C GLU A 370 -25.64 -32.61 -4.29
N ARG A 371 -25.01 -31.67 -5.02
CA ARG A 371 -24.92 -31.72 -6.49
C ARG A 371 -23.65 -31.05 -7.00
N LEU A 372 -23.16 -31.62 -8.10
CA LEU A 372 -22.17 -31.04 -8.99
C LEU A 372 -22.90 -30.48 -10.22
N VAL A 373 -22.62 -29.25 -10.62
CA VAL A 373 -23.27 -28.55 -11.74
C VAL A 373 -22.22 -27.89 -12.63
#